data_8b0528e9dee38c50967b12aecaeac327
#
_entry.id   8b0528e9dee38c50967b12aecaeac327
#
_cell.length_a   1.000
_cell.length_b   1.000
_cell.length_c   1.000
_cell.angle_alpha   90.00
_cell.angle_beta   90.00
_cell.angle_gamma   90.00
#
_symmetry.space_group_name_H-M   'P 1'
#
loop_
_entity.id
_entity.type
_entity.pdbx_description
1 polymer ?
#
loop_
_entity_poly.entity_id
_entity_poly.type
_entity_poly.pdbx_seq_one_letter_code
_entity_poly.pdbx_strand_id
1 'polypeptide(L)'
;MKSSLTKSRNYYKPVSYPWAYDAFMASEQMHWLWTEVPMIEDIKDWKNVLTDGERDFLTKVFRFFTQGDIDVSSAYVNTYLPFFPTPEIRMMLSSFAAREAVHIAAYSHLIETIGMPETVYNEFLQYEAMAEKHDFFHGLAEDLQENIAVKMAAFSAFTEGMQLFSSFVMLLNFTRNGTMKGMGQIIAWSINDETLHTESMIRLFREYIIENPELWTDSLKKRIYDIAEKMIELEDAFIDLAFGVNDMSKQNLSPADVKAYIRWICDRRLAAMGMKEIFKVNVNPLPWVDSMLGVTHTNFFENRVVDYAKGALSGSWGDVWGQAGTK
;
A
#
# COMPACT_ATOMS: atom_id res chain seq x y z
N MET A 1 5.94 23.86 26.77
CA MET A 1 6.11 24.18 25.34
C MET A 1 5.26 23.21 24.55
N LYS A 2 4.42 23.69 23.63
CA LYS A 2 3.72 22.80 22.70
C LYS A 2 4.79 22.06 21.88
N SER A 3 4.76 20.76 21.86
CA SER A 3 5.62 19.95 21.00
C SER A 3 5.24 20.24 19.55
N SER A 4 6.22 20.32 18.66
CA SER A 4 6.00 20.55 17.24
C SER A 4 6.51 19.34 16.46
N LEU A 5 5.79 18.93 15.42
CA LEU A 5 6.15 17.85 14.51
C LEU A 5 7.56 18.02 13.92
N THR A 6 7.95 19.28 13.67
CA THR A 6 9.23 19.64 13.00
C THR A 6 10.37 19.97 13.97
N LYS A 7 10.18 19.78 15.28
CA LYS A 7 11.22 20.05 16.27
C LYS A 7 11.80 18.76 16.83
N SER A 8 13.10 18.60 16.73
CA SER A 8 13.83 17.53 17.37
C SER A 8 13.81 17.68 18.90
N ARG A 9 13.85 16.57 19.62
CA ARG A 9 14.05 16.51 21.05
C ARG A 9 15.00 15.36 21.42
N ASN A 10 15.77 15.54 22.51
CA ASN A 10 16.78 14.57 22.95
C ASN A 10 16.25 13.51 23.92
N TYR A 11 14.95 13.44 24.09
CA TYR A 11 14.28 12.45 24.95
C TYR A 11 13.06 11.91 24.21
N TYR A 12 12.72 10.67 24.51
CA TYR A 12 11.63 10.02 23.80
C TYR A 12 10.32 9.99 24.61
N LYS A 13 10.36 10.12 25.92
CA LYS A 13 9.17 10.29 26.78
C LYS A 13 9.20 11.63 27.51
N PRO A 14 8.03 12.25 27.73
CA PRO A 14 6.69 11.79 27.35
C PRO A 14 6.45 11.86 25.84
N VAL A 15 5.64 10.93 25.31
CA VAL A 15 5.20 10.90 23.91
C VAL A 15 4.26 12.08 23.66
N SER A 16 4.51 12.86 22.60
CA SER A 16 3.69 14.04 22.26
C SER A 16 2.58 13.73 21.29
N TYR A 17 2.80 12.75 20.43
CA TYR A 17 1.84 12.25 19.43
C TYR A 17 1.56 10.76 19.65
N PRO A 18 0.75 10.39 20.66
CA PRO A 18 0.49 8.99 21.00
C PRO A 18 -0.02 8.18 19.81
N TRP A 19 -0.82 8.80 18.96
CA TRP A 19 -1.35 8.16 17.75
C TRP A 19 -0.27 7.65 16.79
N ALA A 20 0.86 8.36 16.67
CA ALA A 20 1.95 7.92 15.81
C ALA A 20 2.70 6.72 16.43
N TYR A 21 2.81 6.70 17.75
CA TYR A 21 3.33 5.54 18.46
C TYR A 21 2.38 4.34 18.32
N ASP A 22 1.06 4.56 18.40
CA ASP A 22 0.05 3.51 18.19
C ASP A 22 0.11 2.97 16.75
N ALA A 23 0.28 3.84 15.75
CA ALA A 23 0.45 3.44 14.36
C ALA A 23 1.74 2.63 14.14
N PHE A 24 2.86 3.03 14.76
CA PHE A 24 4.08 2.22 14.79
C PHE A 24 3.82 0.82 15.36
N MET A 25 3.16 0.74 16.52
CA MET A 25 2.85 -0.54 17.14
C MET A 25 1.92 -1.40 16.27
N ALA A 26 0.95 -0.80 15.60
CA ALA A 26 0.06 -1.50 14.68
C ALA A 26 0.84 -2.08 13.48
N SER A 27 1.75 -1.30 12.89
CA SER A 27 2.61 -1.75 11.81
C SER A 27 3.49 -2.94 12.22
N GLU A 28 4.12 -2.87 13.40
CA GLU A 28 4.95 -3.98 13.93
C GLU A 28 4.12 -5.25 14.20
N GLN A 29 2.85 -5.10 14.59
CA GLN A 29 1.93 -6.23 14.82
C GLN A 29 1.45 -6.88 13.52
N MET A 30 1.42 -6.14 12.40
CA MET A 30 1.05 -6.65 11.08
C MET A 30 2.22 -7.31 10.33
N HIS A 31 3.29 -7.70 11.06
CA HIS A 31 4.46 -8.33 10.45
C HIS A 31 4.10 -9.59 9.65
N TRP A 32 4.59 -9.66 8.42
CA TRP A 32 4.49 -10.81 7.52
C TRP A 32 5.70 -10.85 6.59
N LEU A 33 5.98 -12.03 6.03
CA LEU A 33 7.00 -12.25 5.01
C LEU A 33 6.41 -13.03 3.84
N TRP A 34 6.86 -12.72 2.64
CA TRP A 34 6.43 -13.39 1.41
C TRP A 34 6.73 -14.89 1.38
N THR A 35 7.76 -15.34 2.12
CA THR A 35 8.13 -16.75 2.24
C THR A 35 7.10 -17.58 3.00
N GLU A 36 6.16 -16.95 3.69
CA GLU A 36 5.05 -17.62 4.38
C GLU A 36 3.90 -18.00 3.43
N VAL A 37 3.91 -17.45 2.20
CA VAL A 37 2.82 -17.64 1.23
C VAL A 37 3.11 -18.82 0.30
N PRO A 38 2.25 -19.87 0.28
CA PRO A 38 2.41 -20.99 -0.62
C PRO A 38 1.99 -20.63 -2.05
N MET A 39 2.95 -20.66 -3.01
CA MET A 39 2.75 -20.23 -4.40
C MET A 39 2.54 -21.38 -5.40
N ILE A 40 2.47 -22.65 -4.94
CA ILE A 40 2.40 -23.81 -5.84
C ILE A 40 1.15 -23.78 -6.71
N GLU A 41 0.01 -23.39 -6.16
CA GLU A 41 -1.24 -23.30 -6.92
C GLU A 41 -1.19 -22.16 -7.94
N ASP A 42 -0.56 -21.02 -7.60
CA ASP A 42 -0.40 -19.89 -8.51
C ASP A 42 0.44 -20.27 -9.75
N ILE A 43 1.48 -21.10 -9.57
CA ILE A 43 2.27 -21.64 -10.70
C ILE A 43 1.40 -22.51 -11.62
N LYS A 44 0.53 -23.32 -11.05
CA LYS A 44 -0.40 -24.15 -11.83
C LYS A 44 -1.44 -23.31 -12.55
N ASP A 45 -2.03 -22.34 -11.86
CA ASP A 45 -3.01 -21.42 -12.41
C ASP A 45 -2.39 -20.66 -13.59
N TRP A 46 -1.22 -20.07 -13.40
CA TRP A 46 -0.50 -19.34 -14.43
C TRP A 46 -0.24 -20.15 -15.69
N LYS A 47 0.19 -21.42 -15.53
CA LYS A 47 0.57 -22.28 -16.65
C LYS A 47 -0.61 -22.97 -17.34
N ASN A 48 -1.65 -23.36 -16.59
CA ASN A 48 -2.64 -24.31 -17.07
C ASN A 48 -4.09 -23.82 -17.00
N VAL A 49 -4.39 -22.78 -16.21
CA VAL A 49 -5.77 -22.32 -15.97
C VAL A 49 -6.04 -21.00 -16.65
N LEU A 50 -5.14 -20.03 -16.49
CA LEU A 50 -5.31 -18.69 -17.07
C LEU A 50 -5.20 -18.73 -18.59
N THR A 51 -6.08 -17.98 -19.24
CA THR A 51 -6.02 -17.71 -20.69
C THR A 51 -4.84 -16.79 -21.03
N ASP A 52 -4.47 -16.72 -22.30
CA ASP A 52 -3.42 -15.79 -22.77
C ASP A 52 -3.80 -14.34 -22.49
N GLY A 53 -5.08 -13.96 -22.63
CA GLY A 53 -5.58 -12.64 -22.32
C GLY A 53 -5.50 -12.30 -20.81
N GLU A 54 -5.79 -13.24 -19.94
CA GLU A 54 -5.66 -13.07 -18.50
C GLU A 54 -4.18 -12.94 -18.07
N ARG A 55 -3.27 -13.71 -18.68
CA ARG A 55 -1.83 -13.55 -18.46
C ARG A 55 -1.30 -12.22 -18.96
N ASP A 56 -1.74 -11.74 -20.13
CA ASP A 56 -1.36 -10.44 -20.65
C ASP A 56 -1.84 -9.31 -19.74
N PHE A 57 -3.08 -9.40 -19.26
CA PHE A 57 -3.64 -8.46 -18.28
C PHE A 57 -2.80 -8.40 -17.01
N LEU A 58 -2.56 -9.55 -16.37
CA LEU A 58 -1.75 -9.61 -15.15
C LEU A 58 -0.32 -9.12 -15.39
N THR A 59 0.28 -9.45 -16.53
CA THR A 59 1.62 -8.98 -16.89
C THR A 59 1.70 -7.46 -16.93
N LYS A 60 0.69 -6.79 -17.53
CA LYS A 60 0.62 -5.32 -17.57
C LYS A 60 0.47 -4.72 -16.18
N VAL A 61 -0.37 -5.32 -15.33
CA VAL A 61 -0.52 -4.86 -13.95
C VAL A 61 0.78 -5.03 -13.18
N PHE A 62 1.44 -6.18 -13.26
CA PHE A 62 2.70 -6.44 -12.57
C PHE A 62 3.82 -5.49 -12.98
N ARG A 63 3.95 -5.18 -14.27
CA ARG A 63 4.97 -4.24 -14.77
C ARG A 63 4.92 -2.89 -14.11
N PHE A 64 3.74 -2.35 -13.89
CA PHE A 64 3.59 -1.04 -13.25
C PHE A 64 3.61 -1.14 -11.72
N PHE A 65 2.90 -2.10 -11.18
CA PHE A 65 2.69 -2.26 -9.74
C PHE A 65 4.01 -2.39 -8.95
N THR A 66 5.00 -3.09 -9.51
CA THR A 66 6.30 -3.29 -8.88
C THR A 66 7.19 -2.05 -8.81
N GLN A 67 6.82 -0.95 -9.47
CA GLN A 67 7.59 0.29 -9.45
C GLN A 67 7.08 1.28 -8.40
N GLY A 68 5.79 1.25 -8.07
CA GLY A 68 5.17 2.21 -7.16
C GLY A 68 5.85 2.30 -5.80
N ASP A 69 6.19 1.17 -5.22
CA ASP A 69 6.77 1.08 -3.87
C ASP A 69 8.21 1.63 -3.79
N ILE A 70 8.92 1.68 -4.92
CA ILE A 70 10.27 2.31 -4.97
C ILE A 70 10.13 3.82 -4.73
N ASP A 71 9.18 4.46 -5.38
CA ASP A 71 8.95 5.90 -5.25
C ASP A 71 8.38 6.25 -3.87
N VAL A 72 7.45 5.42 -3.37
CA VAL A 72 6.87 5.56 -2.03
C VAL A 72 7.94 5.41 -0.95
N SER A 73 8.76 4.35 -1.02
CA SER A 73 9.89 4.13 -0.10
C SER A 73 10.86 5.32 -0.11
N SER A 74 11.17 5.85 -1.29
CA SER A 74 12.00 7.04 -1.45
C SER A 74 11.38 8.27 -0.78
N ALA A 75 10.07 8.46 -0.85
CA ALA A 75 9.38 9.55 -0.18
C ALA A 75 9.51 9.45 1.35
N TYR A 76 9.37 8.26 1.93
CA TYR A 76 9.58 8.04 3.37
C TYR A 76 11.01 8.37 3.79
N VAL A 77 11.99 7.81 3.10
CA VAL A 77 13.41 7.91 3.51
C VAL A 77 13.99 9.30 3.24
N ASN A 78 13.75 9.83 2.04
CA ASN A 78 14.41 11.05 1.57
C ASN A 78 13.64 12.33 1.89
N THR A 79 12.35 12.24 2.19
CA THR A 79 11.52 13.42 2.43
C THR A 79 10.96 13.46 3.85
N TYR A 80 10.20 12.44 4.26
CA TYR A 80 9.45 12.52 5.52
C TYR A 80 10.33 12.33 6.74
N LEU A 81 11.21 11.33 6.77
CA LEU A 81 12.11 11.08 7.89
C LEU A 81 13.05 12.25 8.21
N PRO A 82 13.66 12.95 7.25
CA PRO A 82 14.42 14.16 7.51
C PRO A 82 13.57 15.34 8.01
N PHE A 83 12.35 15.48 7.49
CA PHE A 83 11.49 16.62 7.78
C PHE A 83 10.81 16.54 9.15
N PHE A 84 10.43 15.32 9.60
CA PHE A 84 9.74 15.08 10.86
C PHE A 84 10.67 14.43 11.91
N PRO A 85 11.49 15.20 12.65
CA PRO A 85 12.48 14.65 13.57
C PRO A 85 11.92 14.22 14.93
N THR A 86 10.61 14.37 15.19
CA THR A 86 9.97 13.97 16.43
C THR A 86 10.04 12.43 16.59
N PRO A 87 10.50 11.88 17.75
CA PRO A 87 10.83 10.46 17.89
C PRO A 87 9.71 9.49 17.48
N GLU A 88 8.49 9.65 17.99
CA GLU A 88 7.37 8.77 17.68
C GLU A 88 6.92 8.86 16.23
N ILE A 89 7.02 10.03 15.59
CA ILE A 89 6.78 10.19 14.16
C ILE A 89 7.84 9.43 13.35
N ARG A 90 9.11 9.56 13.74
CA ARG A 90 10.21 8.83 13.07
C ARG A 90 10.09 7.31 13.24
N MET A 91 9.64 6.83 14.40
CA MET A 91 9.38 5.41 14.61
C MET A 91 8.32 4.91 13.62
N MET A 92 7.19 5.58 13.52
CA MET A 92 6.11 5.28 12.57
C MET A 92 6.62 5.28 11.12
N LEU A 93 7.25 6.37 10.68
CA LEU A 93 7.76 6.50 9.31
C LEU A 93 8.85 5.48 8.97
N SER A 94 9.70 5.10 9.94
CA SER A 94 10.73 4.08 9.74
C SER A 94 10.15 2.68 9.58
N SER A 95 9.09 2.37 10.34
CA SER A 95 8.36 1.11 10.21
C SER A 95 7.67 1.03 8.85
N PHE A 96 7.00 2.10 8.41
CA PHE A 96 6.36 2.17 7.08
C PHE A 96 7.39 1.99 5.96
N ALA A 97 8.50 2.71 5.98
CA ALA A 97 9.58 2.53 5.00
C ALA A 97 10.13 1.09 4.95
N ALA A 98 10.19 0.41 6.10
CA ALA A 98 10.59 -0.99 6.15
C ALA A 98 9.53 -1.93 5.54
N ARG A 99 8.24 -1.60 5.67
CA ARG A 99 7.15 -2.35 5.03
C ARG A 99 7.19 -2.26 3.51
N GLU A 100 7.51 -1.09 2.95
CA GLU A 100 7.71 -0.92 1.50
C GLU A 100 8.79 -1.88 0.96
N ALA A 101 9.89 -2.06 1.70
CA ALA A 101 10.91 -3.04 1.31
C ALA A 101 10.38 -4.49 1.32
N VAL A 102 9.45 -4.83 2.21
CA VAL A 102 8.79 -6.14 2.22
C VAL A 102 7.86 -6.29 1.02
N HIS A 103 7.11 -5.24 0.64
CA HIS A 103 6.26 -5.22 -0.56
C HIS A 103 7.09 -5.47 -1.82
N ILE A 104 8.17 -4.72 -2.04
CA ILE A 104 9.08 -4.90 -3.18
C ILE A 104 9.59 -6.35 -3.25
N ALA A 105 10.04 -6.91 -2.14
CA ALA A 105 10.53 -8.28 -2.08
C ALA A 105 9.42 -9.31 -2.35
N ALA A 106 8.19 -9.06 -1.87
CA ALA A 106 7.04 -9.94 -2.07
C ALA A 106 6.59 -9.97 -3.53
N TYR A 107 6.56 -8.83 -4.20
CA TYR A 107 6.18 -8.75 -5.62
C TYR A 107 7.25 -9.34 -6.52
N SER A 108 8.54 -9.13 -6.19
CA SER A 108 9.65 -9.81 -6.85
C SER A 108 9.51 -11.32 -6.75
N HIS A 109 9.29 -11.83 -5.54
CA HIS A 109 9.07 -13.26 -5.29
C HIS A 109 7.88 -13.83 -6.07
N LEU A 110 6.76 -13.10 -6.12
CA LEU A 110 5.59 -13.48 -6.91
C LEU A 110 5.94 -13.65 -8.40
N ILE A 111 6.55 -12.64 -9.01
CA ILE A 111 6.89 -12.60 -10.43
C ILE A 111 7.90 -13.70 -10.79
N GLU A 112 8.95 -13.87 -9.99
CA GLU A 112 9.96 -14.91 -10.17
C GLU A 112 9.35 -16.32 -10.04
N THR A 113 8.49 -16.52 -9.04
CA THR A 113 7.89 -17.83 -8.75
C THR A 113 6.96 -18.31 -9.87
N ILE A 114 6.19 -17.41 -10.48
CA ILE A 114 5.36 -17.78 -11.65
C ILE A 114 6.17 -17.93 -12.94
N GLY A 115 7.47 -17.59 -12.92
CA GLY A 115 8.42 -17.81 -14.02
C GLY A 115 8.41 -16.70 -15.07
N MET A 116 8.11 -15.46 -14.69
CA MET A 116 8.22 -14.31 -15.59
C MET A 116 9.68 -13.89 -15.74
N PRO A 117 10.08 -13.39 -16.92
CA PRO A 117 11.46 -12.94 -17.15
C PRO A 117 11.74 -11.61 -16.42
N GLU A 118 13.01 -11.38 -16.06
CA GLU A 118 13.44 -10.13 -15.39
C GLU A 118 13.17 -8.87 -16.22
N THR A 119 13.01 -8.99 -17.53
CA THR A 119 12.65 -7.84 -18.40
C THR A 119 11.32 -7.19 -18.02
N VAL A 120 10.44 -7.90 -17.31
CA VAL A 120 9.16 -7.38 -16.82
C VAL A 120 9.36 -6.12 -15.97
N TYR A 121 10.42 -6.04 -15.19
CA TYR A 121 10.68 -4.93 -14.27
C TYR A 121 11.00 -3.59 -14.96
N ASN A 122 11.53 -3.60 -16.18
CA ASN A 122 11.90 -2.39 -16.91
C ASN A 122 11.06 -2.12 -18.16
N GLU A 123 10.22 -3.07 -18.57
CA GLU A 123 9.39 -2.94 -19.77
C GLU A 123 8.17 -2.02 -19.58
N PHE A 124 7.87 -1.58 -18.33
CA PHE A 124 6.74 -0.68 -18.08
C PHE A 124 6.86 0.65 -18.82
N LEU A 125 8.09 1.16 -19.02
CA LEU A 125 8.36 2.40 -19.77
C LEU A 125 8.08 2.29 -21.28
N GLN A 126 7.84 1.09 -21.80
CA GLN A 126 7.46 0.88 -23.20
C GLN A 126 5.98 1.20 -23.46
N TYR A 127 5.18 1.36 -22.40
CA TYR A 127 3.78 1.73 -22.48
C TYR A 127 3.61 3.22 -22.16
N GLU A 128 3.04 3.97 -23.12
CA GLU A 128 2.85 5.43 -22.99
C GLU A 128 2.14 5.79 -21.67
N ALA A 129 1.02 5.14 -21.35
CA ALA A 129 0.28 5.39 -20.12
C ALA A 129 1.08 5.12 -18.83
N MET A 130 2.00 4.15 -18.84
CA MET A 130 2.86 3.87 -17.71
C MET A 130 4.01 4.88 -17.62
N ALA A 131 4.60 5.25 -18.76
CA ALA A 131 5.65 6.26 -18.83
C ALA A 131 5.13 7.63 -18.38
N GLU A 132 3.97 8.09 -18.86
CA GLU A 132 3.35 9.34 -18.43
C GLU A 132 3.09 9.37 -16.93
N LYS A 133 2.61 8.27 -16.37
CA LYS A 133 2.36 8.15 -14.95
C LYS A 133 3.65 8.24 -14.14
N HIS A 134 4.71 7.55 -14.56
CA HIS A 134 6.03 7.60 -13.96
C HIS A 134 6.63 9.02 -14.01
N ASP A 135 6.59 9.66 -15.20
CA ASP A 135 7.13 11.01 -15.40
C ASP A 135 6.40 12.04 -14.54
N PHE A 136 5.08 11.90 -14.39
CA PHE A 136 4.29 12.75 -13.50
C PHE A 136 4.75 12.65 -12.04
N PHE A 137 5.03 11.44 -11.54
CA PHE A 137 5.54 11.25 -10.17
C PHE A 137 6.92 11.83 -9.98
N HIS A 138 7.83 11.61 -10.91
CA HIS A 138 9.16 12.21 -10.85
C HIS A 138 9.11 13.74 -10.88
N GLY A 139 8.28 14.32 -11.76
CA GLY A 139 8.05 15.76 -11.80
C GLY A 139 7.49 16.31 -10.48
N LEU A 140 6.54 15.60 -9.86
CA LEU A 140 6.02 15.97 -8.54
C LEU A 140 7.11 15.91 -7.45
N ALA A 141 7.99 14.92 -7.49
CA ALA A 141 9.06 14.79 -6.51
C ALA A 141 10.06 15.95 -6.60
N GLU A 142 10.35 16.43 -7.80
CA GLU A 142 11.25 17.57 -8.04
C GLU A 142 10.61 18.92 -7.69
N ASP A 143 9.39 19.19 -8.19
CA ASP A 143 8.67 20.45 -7.99
C ASP A 143 8.25 20.69 -6.53
N LEU A 144 8.08 19.64 -5.75
CA LEU A 144 7.52 19.70 -4.41
C LEU A 144 8.57 19.72 -3.30
N GLN A 145 9.83 19.96 -3.60
CA GLN A 145 10.89 19.98 -2.57
C GLN A 145 10.60 20.94 -1.41
N GLU A 146 9.83 22.00 -1.66
CA GLU A 146 9.51 23.03 -0.67
C GLU A 146 8.15 22.84 0.03
N ASN A 147 7.25 21.97 -0.47
CA ASN A 147 5.90 21.85 0.09
C ASN A 147 5.57 20.42 0.56
N ILE A 148 5.92 20.14 1.81
CA ILE A 148 5.69 18.84 2.44
C ILE A 148 4.20 18.46 2.50
N ALA A 149 3.28 19.42 2.64
CA ALA A 149 1.85 19.14 2.68
C ALA A 149 1.34 18.59 1.35
N VAL A 150 1.82 19.17 0.22
CA VAL A 150 1.47 18.65 -1.11
C VAL A 150 2.08 17.27 -1.33
N LYS A 151 3.33 17.02 -0.87
CA LYS A 151 3.94 15.69 -0.96
C LYS A 151 3.16 14.63 -0.19
N MET A 152 2.75 14.92 1.05
CA MET A 152 1.91 13.99 1.82
C MET A 152 0.57 13.70 1.12
N ALA A 153 -0.07 14.70 0.52
CA ALA A 153 -1.28 14.49 -0.25
C ALA A 153 -1.04 13.63 -1.50
N ALA A 154 0.01 13.93 -2.27
CA ALA A 154 0.32 13.24 -3.52
C ALA A 154 0.75 11.78 -3.29
N PHE A 155 1.79 11.56 -2.48
CA PHE A 155 2.37 10.22 -2.31
C PHE A 155 1.57 9.36 -1.34
N SER A 156 1.18 9.87 -0.18
CA SER A 156 0.54 9.03 0.83
C SER A 156 -0.98 8.93 0.67
N ALA A 157 -1.68 10.04 0.39
CA ALA A 157 -3.13 9.96 0.24
C ALA A 157 -3.56 9.44 -1.14
N PHE A 158 -2.86 9.81 -2.23
CA PHE A 158 -3.28 9.45 -3.58
C PHE A 158 -2.46 8.32 -4.19
N THR A 159 -1.14 8.20 -3.97
CA THR A 159 -0.40 7.05 -4.49
C THR A 159 -0.70 5.80 -3.68
N GLU A 160 -0.32 5.75 -2.39
CA GLU A 160 -0.58 4.61 -1.52
C GLU A 160 -2.09 4.39 -1.29
N GLY A 161 -2.83 5.47 -1.06
CA GLY A 161 -4.24 5.43 -0.66
C GLY A 161 -5.24 5.31 -1.80
N MET A 162 -4.84 5.44 -3.07
CA MET A 162 -5.77 5.44 -4.19
C MET A 162 -5.25 4.68 -5.41
N GLN A 163 -4.08 5.06 -5.98
CA GLN A 163 -3.63 4.46 -7.23
C GLN A 163 -3.22 3.00 -7.10
N LEU A 164 -2.55 2.60 -6.02
CA LEU A 164 -2.26 1.19 -5.77
C LEU A 164 -3.53 0.35 -5.68
N PHE A 165 -4.62 0.93 -5.21
CA PHE A 165 -5.90 0.23 -5.06
C PHE A 165 -6.54 -0.18 -6.38
N SER A 166 -6.27 0.46 -7.51
CA SER A 166 -6.72 -0.03 -8.81
C SER A 166 -6.07 -1.37 -9.14
N SER A 167 -4.75 -1.45 -8.97
CA SER A 167 -4.00 -2.69 -9.16
C SER A 167 -4.43 -3.77 -8.18
N PHE A 168 -4.58 -3.44 -6.90
CA PHE A 168 -5.05 -4.36 -5.86
C PHE A 168 -6.39 -5.00 -6.23
N VAL A 169 -7.36 -4.20 -6.63
CA VAL A 169 -8.69 -4.69 -7.01
C VAL A 169 -8.61 -5.59 -8.24
N MET A 170 -7.84 -5.20 -9.26
CA MET A 170 -7.63 -6.00 -10.46
C MET A 170 -6.98 -7.35 -10.14
N LEU A 171 -5.99 -7.39 -9.25
CA LEU A 171 -5.31 -8.60 -8.82
C LEU A 171 -6.21 -9.48 -7.92
N LEU A 172 -6.84 -8.89 -6.89
CA LEU A 172 -7.73 -9.62 -5.98
C LEU A 172 -8.93 -10.25 -6.67
N ASN A 173 -9.36 -9.70 -7.80
CA ASN A 173 -10.47 -10.26 -8.56
C ASN A 173 -10.20 -11.68 -9.09
N PHE A 174 -8.94 -12.00 -9.41
CA PHE A 174 -8.54 -13.38 -9.75
C PHE A 174 -8.73 -14.32 -8.57
N THR A 175 -8.33 -13.89 -7.39
CA THR A 175 -8.51 -14.67 -6.14
C THR A 175 -9.98 -14.84 -5.79
N ARG A 176 -10.78 -13.78 -5.96
CA ARG A 176 -12.25 -13.84 -5.84
C ARG A 176 -12.86 -14.92 -6.75
N ASN A 177 -12.30 -15.09 -7.94
CA ASN A 177 -12.74 -16.09 -8.92
C ASN A 177 -12.05 -17.45 -8.75
N GLY A 178 -11.29 -17.66 -7.67
CA GLY A 178 -10.73 -18.94 -7.25
C GLY A 178 -9.33 -19.26 -7.78
N THR A 179 -8.68 -18.32 -8.51
CA THR A 179 -7.32 -18.47 -9.05
C THR A 179 -6.33 -17.54 -8.37
N MET A 180 -5.03 -17.77 -8.53
CA MET A 180 -3.93 -16.91 -8.03
C MET A 180 -4.06 -16.59 -6.53
N LYS A 181 -4.27 -17.60 -5.71
CA LYS A 181 -4.57 -17.43 -4.27
C LYS A 181 -3.38 -16.93 -3.47
N GLY A 182 -2.16 -17.36 -3.80
CA GLY A 182 -0.94 -16.87 -3.16
C GLY A 182 -0.71 -15.39 -3.48
N MET A 183 -0.87 -15.00 -4.75
CA MET A 183 -0.89 -13.60 -5.14
C MET A 183 -1.91 -12.80 -4.32
N GLY A 184 -3.16 -13.30 -4.23
CA GLY A 184 -4.21 -12.65 -3.47
C GLY A 184 -3.87 -12.49 -1.98
N GLN A 185 -3.16 -13.44 -1.39
CA GLN A 185 -2.70 -13.34 0.01
C GLN A 185 -1.66 -12.23 0.18
N ILE A 186 -0.66 -12.14 -0.71
CA ILE A 186 0.32 -11.06 -0.72
C ILE A 186 -0.38 -9.71 -0.84
N ILE A 187 -1.28 -9.58 -1.83
CA ILE A 187 -2.03 -8.34 -2.08
C ILE A 187 -2.90 -7.94 -0.88
N ALA A 188 -3.59 -8.88 -0.25
CA ALA A 188 -4.43 -8.58 0.92
C ALA A 188 -3.60 -8.10 2.11
N TRP A 189 -2.41 -8.65 2.32
CA TRP A 189 -1.49 -8.17 3.37
C TRP A 189 -0.93 -6.78 3.05
N SER A 190 -0.56 -6.54 1.78
CA SER A 190 -0.12 -5.21 1.34
C SER A 190 -1.22 -4.16 1.54
N ILE A 191 -2.47 -4.45 1.18
CA ILE A 191 -3.60 -3.52 1.39
C ILE A 191 -3.76 -3.14 2.88
N ASN A 192 -3.55 -4.08 3.80
CA ASN A 192 -3.64 -3.78 5.22
C ASN A 192 -2.54 -2.79 5.64
N ASP A 193 -1.30 -3.00 5.18
CA ASP A 193 -0.20 -2.07 5.42
C ASP A 193 -0.50 -0.70 4.80
N GLU A 194 -0.91 -0.64 3.52
CA GLU A 194 -1.21 0.61 2.81
C GLU A 194 -2.40 1.37 3.42
N THR A 195 -3.36 0.66 3.98
CA THR A 195 -4.48 1.30 4.69
C THR A 195 -3.97 2.00 5.95
N LEU A 196 -3.13 1.34 6.75
CA LEU A 196 -2.52 1.93 7.94
C LEU A 196 -1.60 3.11 7.58
N HIS A 197 -0.77 2.97 6.53
CA HIS A 197 0.12 4.02 6.03
C HIS A 197 -0.70 5.26 5.65
N THR A 198 -1.67 5.09 4.78
CA THR A 198 -2.52 6.18 4.28
C THR A 198 -3.26 6.91 5.40
N GLU A 199 -3.92 6.18 6.31
CA GLU A 199 -4.66 6.78 7.42
C GLU A 199 -3.75 7.56 8.36
N SER A 200 -2.58 7.00 8.66
CA SER A 200 -1.59 7.63 9.54
C SER A 200 -0.96 8.87 8.90
N MET A 201 -0.66 8.81 7.61
CA MET A 201 -0.07 9.93 6.87
C MET A 201 -1.09 11.05 6.63
N ILE A 202 -2.35 10.74 6.39
CA ILE A 202 -3.43 11.76 6.35
C ILE A 202 -3.58 12.41 7.73
N ARG A 203 -3.45 11.65 8.81
CA ARG A 203 -3.44 12.21 10.18
C ARG A 203 -2.24 13.12 10.39
N LEU A 204 -1.05 12.72 9.95
CA LEU A 204 0.17 13.55 10.00
C LEU A 204 -0.02 14.85 9.21
N PHE A 205 -0.58 14.77 8.01
CA PHE A 205 -0.96 15.93 7.20
C PHE A 205 -1.86 16.89 7.97
N ARG A 206 -2.94 16.37 8.58
CA ARG A 206 -3.88 17.21 9.35
C ARG A 206 -3.23 17.86 10.57
N GLU A 207 -2.43 17.10 11.33
CA GLU A 207 -1.68 17.66 12.47
C GLU A 207 -0.70 18.75 12.00
N TYR A 208 -0.03 18.53 10.87
CA TYR A 208 0.88 19.52 10.29
C TYR A 208 0.14 20.81 9.89
N ILE A 209 -1.03 20.72 9.28
CA ILE A 209 -1.86 21.88 8.96
C ILE A 209 -2.41 22.56 10.23
N ILE A 210 -2.78 21.81 11.27
CA ILE A 210 -3.22 22.37 12.56
C ILE A 210 -2.08 23.18 13.23
N GLU A 211 -0.85 22.70 13.14
CA GLU A 211 0.32 23.40 13.69
C GLU A 211 0.74 24.61 12.83
N ASN A 212 0.39 24.63 11.54
CA ASN A 212 0.76 25.65 10.55
C ASN A 212 -0.48 26.11 9.75
N PRO A 213 -1.47 26.75 10.40
CA PRO A 213 -2.75 27.07 9.76
C PRO A 213 -2.65 28.07 8.60
N GLU A 214 -1.57 28.84 8.53
CA GLU A 214 -1.28 29.74 7.42
C GLU A 214 -1.04 29.02 6.10
N LEU A 215 -0.70 27.72 6.13
CA LEU A 215 -0.52 26.90 4.94
C LEU A 215 -1.85 26.47 4.32
N TRP A 216 -2.97 26.48 5.08
CA TRP A 216 -4.27 25.99 4.61
C TRP A 216 -4.98 26.99 3.71
N THR A 217 -4.30 27.41 2.65
CA THR A 217 -4.75 28.41 1.67
C THR A 217 -5.59 27.77 0.56
N ASP A 218 -6.36 28.58 -0.17
CA ASP A 218 -7.07 28.13 -1.35
C ASP A 218 -6.12 27.69 -2.48
N SER A 219 -4.92 28.26 -2.54
CA SER A 219 -3.86 27.85 -3.47
C SER A 219 -3.39 26.42 -3.17
N LEU A 220 -3.12 26.08 -1.89
CA LEU A 220 -2.74 24.72 -1.50
C LEU A 220 -3.85 23.74 -1.84
N LYS A 221 -5.10 24.05 -1.49
CA LYS A 221 -6.24 23.18 -1.79
C LYS A 221 -6.41 22.97 -3.29
N LYS A 222 -6.31 24.04 -4.08
CA LYS A 222 -6.36 23.94 -5.53
C LYS A 222 -5.27 23.02 -6.07
N ARG A 223 -4.03 23.16 -5.60
CA ARG A 223 -2.92 22.29 -6.01
C ARG A 223 -3.20 20.82 -5.70
N ILE A 224 -3.76 20.52 -4.53
CA ILE A 224 -4.13 19.15 -4.16
C ILE A 224 -5.24 18.60 -5.07
N TYR A 225 -6.25 19.42 -5.40
CA TYR A 225 -7.29 19.02 -6.35
C TYR A 225 -6.74 18.77 -7.76
N ASP A 226 -5.91 19.67 -8.26
CA ASP A 226 -5.28 19.53 -9.59
C ASP A 226 -4.46 18.22 -9.68
N ILE A 227 -3.76 17.85 -8.60
CA ILE A 227 -3.02 16.59 -8.50
C ILE A 227 -3.98 15.40 -8.47
N ALA A 228 -5.02 15.43 -7.66
CA ALA A 228 -6.00 14.34 -7.56
C ALA A 228 -6.68 14.07 -8.91
N GLU A 229 -7.10 15.11 -9.62
CA GLU A 229 -7.72 15.00 -10.94
C GLU A 229 -6.74 14.42 -11.97
N LYS A 230 -5.49 14.90 -11.99
CA LYS A 230 -4.46 14.37 -12.91
C LYS A 230 -4.12 12.91 -12.60
N MET A 231 -4.04 12.53 -11.32
CA MET A 231 -3.78 11.15 -10.93
C MET A 231 -4.94 10.21 -11.33
N ILE A 232 -6.18 10.67 -11.26
CA ILE A 232 -7.34 9.90 -11.77
C ILE A 232 -7.28 9.74 -13.30
N GLU A 233 -6.91 10.79 -14.03
CA GLU A 233 -6.75 10.72 -15.50
C GLU A 233 -5.69 9.68 -15.90
N LEU A 234 -4.52 9.71 -15.24
CA LEU A 234 -3.43 8.77 -15.47
C LEU A 234 -3.82 7.33 -15.09
N GLU A 235 -4.59 7.18 -14.01
CA GLU A 235 -5.08 5.87 -13.58
C GLU A 235 -6.12 5.31 -14.55
N ASP A 236 -7.01 6.14 -15.08
CA ASP A 236 -7.96 5.74 -16.14
C ASP A 236 -7.24 5.19 -17.37
N ALA A 237 -6.18 5.86 -17.82
CA ALA A 237 -5.37 5.42 -18.96
C ALA A 237 -4.65 4.07 -18.65
N PHE A 238 -4.14 3.90 -17.45
CA PHE A 238 -3.53 2.64 -17.02
C PHE A 238 -4.54 1.49 -16.94
N ILE A 239 -5.73 1.73 -16.39
CA ILE A 239 -6.81 0.74 -16.34
C ILE A 239 -7.21 0.32 -17.77
N ASP A 240 -7.39 1.27 -18.67
CA ASP A 240 -7.71 0.98 -20.09
C ASP A 240 -6.60 0.16 -20.75
N LEU A 241 -5.35 0.47 -20.50
CA LEU A 241 -4.19 -0.28 -20.99
C LEU A 241 -4.19 -1.72 -20.45
N ALA A 242 -4.43 -1.90 -19.15
CA ALA A 242 -4.42 -3.22 -18.51
C ALA A 242 -5.49 -4.14 -19.12
N PHE A 243 -6.72 -3.65 -19.22
CA PHE A 243 -7.81 -4.40 -19.85
C PHE A 243 -7.58 -4.59 -21.34
N GLY A 244 -7.16 -3.56 -22.07
CA GLY A 244 -6.82 -3.60 -23.48
C GLY A 244 -7.94 -4.20 -24.34
N VAL A 245 -7.56 -5.09 -25.27
CA VAL A 245 -8.50 -5.83 -26.15
C VAL A 245 -8.77 -7.26 -25.64
N ASN A 246 -8.28 -7.60 -24.44
CA ASN A 246 -8.42 -8.93 -23.88
C ASN A 246 -9.85 -9.23 -23.45
N ASP A 247 -10.31 -10.46 -23.71
CA ASP A 247 -11.58 -10.95 -23.18
C ASP A 247 -11.45 -11.27 -21.68
N MET A 248 -11.88 -10.34 -20.85
CA MET A 248 -11.91 -10.44 -19.39
C MET A 248 -13.31 -10.78 -18.86
N SER A 249 -14.24 -11.20 -19.73
CA SER A 249 -15.64 -11.45 -19.35
C SER A 249 -15.81 -12.47 -18.23
N LYS A 250 -14.94 -13.47 -18.15
CA LYS A 250 -14.94 -14.47 -17.08
C LYS A 250 -14.57 -13.88 -15.71
N GLN A 251 -13.86 -12.77 -15.69
CA GLN A 251 -13.42 -12.12 -14.45
C GLN A 251 -14.53 -11.30 -13.81
N ASN A 252 -15.64 -11.02 -14.52
CA ASN A 252 -16.76 -10.23 -14.02
C ASN A 252 -16.33 -8.92 -13.32
N LEU A 253 -15.40 -8.23 -13.95
CA LEU A 253 -14.87 -6.92 -13.56
C LEU A 253 -14.63 -6.13 -14.85
N SER A 254 -15.14 -4.92 -14.93
CA SER A 254 -14.97 -4.04 -16.08
C SER A 254 -14.04 -2.86 -15.76
N PRO A 255 -13.44 -2.22 -16.78
CA PRO A 255 -12.72 -0.96 -16.60
C PRO A 255 -13.58 0.10 -15.88
N ALA A 256 -14.87 0.18 -16.23
CA ALA A 256 -15.78 1.14 -15.62
C ALA A 256 -15.96 0.94 -14.11
N ASP A 257 -16.00 -0.32 -13.66
CA ASP A 257 -16.11 -0.65 -12.24
C ASP A 257 -14.86 -0.19 -11.46
N VAL A 258 -13.67 -0.47 -12.02
CA VAL A 258 -12.39 -0.07 -11.38
C VAL A 258 -12.27 1.45 -11.36
N LYS A 259 -12.57 2.13 -12.47
CA LYS A 259 -12.56 3.59 -12.56
C LYS A 259 -13.54 4.25 -11.58
N ALA A 260 -14.75 3.70 -11.44
CA ALA A 260 -15.71 4.18 -10.43
C ALA A 260 -15.19 3.99 -9.01
N TYR A 261 -14.54 2.85 -8.72
CA TYR A 261 -13.97 2.55 -7.42
C TYR A 261 -12.84 3.52 -7.04
N ILE A 262 -11.95 3.84 -7.97
CA ILE A 262 -10.86 4.80 -7.73
C ILE A 262 -11.39 6.21 -7.44
N ARG A 263 -12.44 6.65 -8.14
CA ARG A 263 -13.13 7.92 -7.84
C ARG A 263 -13.78 7.92 -6.46
N TRP A 264 -14.40 6.81 -6.08
CA TRP A 264 -14.96 6.64 -4.75
C TRP A 264 -13.88 6.74 -3.67
N ILE A 265 -12.70 6.10 -3.86
CA ILE A 265 -11.56 6.21 -2.95
C ILE A 265 -11.05 7.66 -2.91
N CYS A 266 -10.85 8.31 -4.06
CA CYS A 266 -10.36 9.68 -4.14
C CYS A 266 -11.21 10.62 -3.27
N ASP A 267 -12.54 10.55 -3.40
CA ASP A 267 -13.46 11.33 -2.57
C ASP A 267 -13.26 11.06 -1.07
N ARG A 268 -13.04 9.80 -0.67
CA ARG A 268 -12.75 9.44 0.73
C ARG A 268 -11.43 10.05 1.23
N ARG A 269 -10.37 10.04 0.41
CA ARG A 269 -9.07 10.62 0.78
C ARG A 269 -9.15 12.14 0.89
N LEU A 270 -9.83 12.80 -0.05
CA LEU A 270 -10.10 14.25 0.03
C LEU A 270 -10.88 14.60 1.31
N ALA A 271 -11.98 13.89 1.59
CA ALA A 271 -12.77 14.11 2.79
C ALA A 271 -11.96 13.89 4.09
N ALA A 272 -11.13 12.85 4.13
CA ALA A 272 -10.24 12.56 5.26
C ALA A 272 -9.19 13.66 5.48
N MET A 273 -8.70 14.32 4.42
CA MET A 273 -7.83 15.49 4.51
C MET A 273 -8.58 16.79 4.92
N GLY A 274 -9.91 16.77 5.02
CA GLY A 274 -10.74 17.95 5.32
C GLY A 274 -11.12 18.77 4.09
N MET A 275 -11.09 18.17 2.91
CA MET A 275 -11.46 18.79 1.63
C MET A 275 -12.83 18.28 1.16
N LYS A 276 -13.41 18.94 0.17
CA LYS A 276 -14.68 18.52 -0.43
C LYS A 276 -14.44 17.43 -1.47
N GLU A 277 -15.40 16.53 -1.59
CA GLU A 277 -15.45 15.50 -2.63
C GLU A 277 -15.60 16.14 -4.02
N ILE A 278 -14.94 15.57 -5.04
CA ILE A 278 -14.98 16.06 -6.44
C ILE A 278 -15.96 15.22 -7.26
N PHE A 279 -15.82 13.88 -7.17
CA PHE A 279 -16.56 12.94 -8.03
C PHE A 279 -17.94 12.58 -7.49
N LYS A 280 -18.16 12.74 -6.17
CA LYS A 280 -19.43 12.51 -5.47
C LYS A 280 -19.96 11.07 -5.63
N VAL A 281 -19.05 10.10 -5.59
CA VAL A 281 -19.40 8.69 -5.62
C VAL A 281 -19.79 8.24 -4.21
N ASN A 282 -21.09 8.20 -3.94
CA ASN A 282 -21.64 7.99 -2.58
C ASN A 282 -21.62 6.53 -2.11
N VAL A 283 -21.59 5.57 -3.03
CA VAL A 283 -21.71 4.14 -2.74
C VAL A 283 -20.45 3.43 -3.25
N ASN A 284 -19.87 2.54 -2.43
CA ASN A 284 -18.75 1.72 -2.87
C ASN A 284 -19.15 0.86 -4.07
N PRO A 285 -18.54 1.05 -5.26
CA PRO A 285 -18.88 0.27 -6.45
C PRO A 285 -18.47 -1.20 -6.36
N LEU A 286 -17.49 -1.52 -5.51
CA LEU A 286 -16.91 -2.86 -5.36
C LEU A 286 -16.92 -3.33 -3.89
N PRO A 287 -18.10 -3.52 -3.27
CA PRO A 287 -18.21 -3.86 -1.85
C PRO A 287 -17.60 -5.23 -1.50
N TRP A 288 -17.37 -6.10 -2.48
CA TRP A 288 -16.72 -7.38 -2.30
C TRP A 288 -15.25 -7.24 -1.85
N VAL A 289 -14.59 -6.11 -2.16
CA VAL A 289 -13.22 -5.82 -1.73
C VAL A 289 -13.16 -5.78 -0.21
N ASP A 290 -14.04 -5.02 0.42
CA ASP A 290 -14.12 -4.93 1.88
C ASP A 290 -14.42 -6.29 2.52
N SER A 291 -15.26 -7.09 1.87
CA SER A 291 -15.59 -8.44 2.36
C SER A 291 -14.39 -9.38 2.33
N MET A 292 -13.57 -9.32 1.27
CA MET A 292 -12.34 -10.12 1.16
C MET A 292 -11.31 -9.72 2.21
N LEU A 293 -11.12 -8.44 2.43
CA LEU A 293 -10.16 -7.92 3.42
C LEU A 293 -10.58 -8.26 4.84
N GLY A 294 -11.87 -8.19 5.16
CA GLY A 294 -12.42 -8.57 6.47
C GLY A 294 -12.17 -10.05 6.81
N VAL A 295 -12.33 -10.95 5.84
CA VAL A 295 -12.04 -12.40 6.01
C VAL A 295 -10.53 -12.64 6.21
N THR A 296 -9.68 -11.94 5.48
CA THR A 296 -8.23 -12.08 5.59
C THR A 296 -7.74 -11.63 6.98
N HIS A 297 -8.31 -10.57 7.52
CA HIS A 297 -8.00 -10.09 8.88
C HIS A 297 -8.31 -11.16 9.94
N THR A 298 -9.46 -11.80 9.86
CA THR A 298 -9.86 -12.86 10.79
C THR A 298 -8.91 -14.05 10.70
N ASN A 299 -8.60 -14.52 9.49
CA ASN A 299 -7.70 -15.66 9.28
C ASN A 299 -6.26 -15.39 9.71
N PHE A 300 -5.77 -14.15 9.56
CA PHE A 300 -4.43 -13.76 10.01
C PHE A 300 -4.26 -13.91 11.52
N PHE A 301 -5.24 -13.49 12.30
CA PHE A 301 -5.21 -13.64 13.75
C PHE A 301 -5.40 -15.10 14.19
N GLU A 302 -6.28 -15.84 13.54
CA GLU A 302 -6.53 -17.26 13.83
C GLU A 302 -5.32 -18.14 13.49
N ASN A 303 -4.69 -17.97 12.33
CA ASN A 303 -3.51 -18.74 11.92
C ASN A 303 -2.30 -18.48 12.83
N ARG A 304 -2.05 -17.25 13.24
CA ARG A 304 -0.96 -16.95 14.19
C ARG A 304 -1.19 -17.56 15.58
N VAL A 305 -2.41 -17.59 16.06
CA VAL A 305 -2.75 -18.22 17.34
C VAL A 305 -2.51 -19.74 17.27
N VAL A 306 -2.82 -20.39 16.15
CA VAL A 306 -2.59 -21.82 15.97
C VAL A 306 -1.10 -22.17 15.83
N ASP A 307 -0.30 -21.35 15.15
CA ASP A 307 1.13 -21.59 14.99
C ASP A 307 1.91 -21.28 16.28
N TYR A 308 1.50 -20.29 17.07
CA TYR A 308 2.04 -20.05 18.39
C TYR A 308 1.71 -21.20 19.37
N ALA A 309 0.52 -21.78 19.25
CA ALA A 309 0.12 -22.96 20.04
C ALA A 309 0.88 -24.24 19.64
N LYS A 310 1.30 -24.35 18.38
CA LYS A 310 2.13 -25.50 17.91
C LYS A 310 3.62 -25.34 18.28
N GLY A 311 4.10 -24.11 18.47
CA GLY A 311 5.45 -23.81 18.94
C GLY A 311 5.58 -23.78 20.47
N ALA A 312 4.52 -24.00 21.23
CA ALA A 312 4.58 -24.11 22.67
C ALA A 312 5.34 -25.39 23.02
N LEU A 313 6.54 -25.24 23.56
CA LEU A 313 7.37 -26.31 24.05
C LEU A 313 6.55 -27.20 25.01
N SER A 314 6.39 -28.47 24.69
CA SER A 314 5.89 -29.45 25.61
C SER A 314 7.04 -29.77 26.59
N GLY A 315 6.99 -29.23 27.81
CA GLY A 315 7.96 -29.43 28.87
C GLY A 315 7.83 -28.37 29.97
N SER A 316 8.14 -28.70 31.18
CA SER A 316 8.18 -27.72 32.27
C SER A 316 9.57 -27.09 32.38
N TRP A 317 9.66 -25.86 32.91
CA TRP A 317 10.92 -25.18 33.18
C TRP A 317 11.83 -26.00 34.13
N GLY A 318 11.26 -26.93 34.92
CA GLY A 318 11.99 -27.86 35.75
C GLY A 318 12.84 -28.86 34.96
N ASP A 319 12.44 -29.24 33.78
CA ASP A 319 13.15 -30.20 32.94
C ASP A 319 14.44 -29.62 32.33
N VAL A 320 14.50 -28.29 32.19
CA VAL A 320 15.67 -27.56 31.62
C VAL A 320 16.76 -27.39 32.66
N TRP A 321 16.41 -27.23 33.95
CA TRP A 321 17.36 -26.95 35.04
C TRP A 321 17.72 -28.18 35.88
N GLY A 322 17.00 -29.30 35.69
CA GLY A 322 17.24 -30.54 36.45
C GLY A 322 18.49 -31.32 36.04
N GLN A 323 19.16 -30.99 34.94
CA GLN A 323 20.38 -31.67 34.47
C GLN A 323 21.70 -30.95 34.80
N ALA A 324 21.68 -29.81 35.47
CA ALA A 324 22.88 -29.03 35.82
C ALA A 324 23.47 -29.34 37.23
N GLY A 325 23.02 -30.40 37.89
CA GLY A 325 23.42 -30.70 39.26
C GLY A 325 23.76 -32.16 39.53
N THR A 326 24.67 -32.77 38.76
CA THR A 326 25.42 -33.95 39.20
C THR A 326 26.64 -34.14 38.31
N LYS A 327 27.76 -33.51 38.70
CA LYS A 327 29.11 -34.08 38.76
C LYS A 327 30.03 -33.14 39.53
#